data_52f04d24f0039f9db14ae4c107ec54ff
#
_entry.id   52f04d24f0039f9db14ae4c107ec54ff
#
_cell.length_a   1.000
_cell.length_b   1.000
_cell.length_c   1.000
_cell.angle_alpha   90.00
_cell.angle_beta   90.00
_cell.angle_gamma   90.00
#
_symmetry.space_group_name_H-M   'P 1'
#
loop_
_entity.id
_entity.type
_entity.pdbx_description
1 polymer ?
#
loop_
_entity_poly.entity_id
_entity_poly.type
_entity_poly.pdbx_seq_one_letter_code
_entity_poly.pdbx_strand_id
1 'polypeptide(L)'
;MPRLTLSERIMSFALTVLLVTALTNPLAAQPFEGCPSKEILAAFNDFASVGKPPPDAWRSWLRDPKAQAMEPWKAFDNVHYVGVCWVSAWAIQTNDGVVLIDTLHEPHVDQLVANLGKVGINLSDIKYVLMTHGHFDHVGGAIKLKQLVSNAKFVMTQTGWDEAMESAKSSESTPLRWSMIPQDVVVKDGDVIRLGGNSFGVLETPGHTPGTASYTFDVKDGTSTYRAITVGGLGLNAIKNSKQVEGFIASLDRLSGLAKQPNQPVTVHLTTHGFSNGMTEVGYRLPARKPGELNSLVDPEGFLEQLASLRSGAEQRLEIERKAGR
;
A
#
# COMPACT_ATOMS: atom_id res chain seq x y z
N MET A 1 84.64 55.51 14.24
CA MET A 1 84.70 54.86 12.93
C MET A 1 85.07 53.44 13.16
N PRO A 2 84.39 52.43 12.67
CA PRO A 2 83.63 52.24 11.50
C PRO A 2 82.25 51.62 11.72
N ARG A 3 81.52 51.50 10.67
CA ARG A 3 80.15 51.07 10.42
C ARG A 3 79.90 49.58 10.75
N LEU A 4 78.79 49.29 11.41
CA LEU A 4 78.17 47.95 11.44
C LEU A 4 76.82 48.00 10.71
N THR A 5 76.71 47.19 9.72
CA THR A 5 75.52 46.98 8.90
C THR A 5 74.54 46.09 9.63
N LEU A 6 73.32 46.56 9.73
CA LEU A 6 72.20 45.84 10.28
C LEU A 6 71.60 44.96 9.18
N SER A 7 71.70 43.64 9.33
CA SER A 7 70.97 42.71 8.46
C SER A 7 69.53 42.49 8.99
N GLU A 8 68.59 43.03 8.30
CA GLU A 8 67.17 42.82 8.57
C GLU A 8 66.82 41.34 8.28
N ARG A 9 66.42 40.63 9.34
CA ARG A 9 65.72 39.34 9.18
C ARG A 9 64.27 39.62 9.11
N ILE A 10 63.68 39.61 7.88
CA ILE A 10 62.30 39.56 7.65
C ILE A 10 61.84 38.11 7.92
N MET A 11 61.12 37.91 8.99
CA MET A 11 60.48 36.63 9.32
C MET A 11 59.14 36.60 8.61
N SER A 12 59.11 35.92 7.45
CA SER A 12 57.92 35.69 6.68
C SER A 12 57.04 34.65 7.40
N PHE A 13 55.97 35.10 8.05
CA PHE A 13 54.92 34.20 8.53
C PHE A 13 54.11 33.76 7.32
N ALA A 14 54.39 32.56 6.82
CA ALA A 14 53.52 31.91 5.88
C ALA A 14 52.25 31.41 6.62
N LEU A 15 51.15 32.13 6.47
CA LEU A 15 49.84 31.72 6.95
C LEU A 15 49.35 30.61 6.03
N THR A 16 49.57 29.37 6.42
CA THR A 16 49.00 28.18 5.72
C THR A 16 47.52 28.12 6.05
N VAL A 17 46.70 28.69 5.18
CA VAL A 17 45.24 28.48 5.19
C VAL A 17 45.01 27.04 4.78
N LEU A 18 44.80 26.15 5.74
CA LEU A 18 44.23 24.83 5.47
C LEU A 18 42.79 25.03 4.96
N LEU A 19 42.60 24.99 3.65
CA LEU A 19 41.29 24.81 3.04
C LEU A 19 40.85 23.39 3.38
N VAL A 20 40.08 23.22 4.45
CA VAL A 20 39.31 22.02 4.67
C VAL A 20 38.16 22.04 3.64
N THR A 21 38.43 21.52 2.45
CA THR A 21 37.39 21.13 1.55
C THR A 21 36.65 19.96 2.23
N ALA A 22 35.54 20.28 2.90
CA ALA A 22 34.56 19.26 3.24
C ALA A 22 34.13 18.64 1.91
N LEU A 23 34.74 17.51 1.57
CA LEU A 23 34.21 16.58 0.60
C LEU A 23 32.86 16.09 1.19
N THR A 24 31.80 16.87 0.93
CA THR A 24 30.47 16.32 0.96
C THR A 24 30.45 15.30 -0.17
N ASN A 25 30.86 14.07 0.14
CA ASN A 25 30.41 12.95 -0.68
C ASN A 25 28.88 13.11 -0.77
N PRO A 26 28.30 13.32 -1.96
CA PRO A 26 26.89 13.07 -2.07
C PRO A 26 26.74 11.64 -1.56
N LEU A 27 25.99 11.46 -0.47
CA LEU A 27 25.53 10.14 -0.07
C LEU A 27 24.94 9.58 -1.35
N ALA A 28 25.68 8.70 -2.01
CA ALA A 28 25.13 7.88 -3.07
C ALA A 28 23.92 7.23 -2.41
N ALA A 29 22.74 7.57 -2.90
CA ALA A 29 21.51 7.00 -2.38
C ALA A 29 21.75 5.49 -2.36
N GLN A 30 21.74 4.89 -1.17
CA GLN A 30 21.86 3.44 -1.03
C GLN A 30 20.80 2.86 -1.94
N PRO A 31 21.13 1.88 -2.79
CA PRO A 31 20.12 1.29 -3.66
C PRO A 31 18.99 0.81 -2.76
N PHE A 32 17.76 1.20 -3.08
CA PHE A 32 16.59 0.74 -2.35
C PHE A 32 16.50 -0.78 -2.54
N GLU A 33 16.66 -1.53 -1.45
CA GLU A 33 16.65 -3.00 -1.50
C GLU A 33 15.23 -3.58 -1.67
N GLY A 34 14.22 -2.70 -1.57
CA GLY A 34 12.84 -3.09 -1.63
C GLY A 34 12.27 -3.56 -0.29
N CYS A 35 10.98 -3.56 -0.20
CA CYS A 35 10.23 -4.12 0.91
C CYS A 35 8.97 -4.77 0.34
N PRO A 36 8.85 -6.09 0.38
CA PRO A 36 9.78 -7.10 0.94
C PRO A 36 11.02 -7.34 0.09
N SER A 37 12.02 -8.02 0.65
CA SER A 37 13.22 -8.38 -0.09
C SER A 37 12.93 -9.38 -1.22
N LYS A 38 13.85 -9.49 -2.18
CA LYS A 38 13.71 -10.43 -3.31
C LYS A 38 13.58 -11.88 -2.83
N GLU A 39 14.28 -12.25 -1.76
CA GLU A 39 14.25 -13.59 -1.17
C GLU A 39 12.86 -13.90 -0.58
N ILE A 40 12.24 -12.93 0.10
CA ILE A 40 10.89 -13.06 0.64
C ILE A 40 9.85 -13.18 -0.48
N LEU A 41 9.98 -12.39 -1.55
CA LEU A 41 9.10 -12.49 -2.72
C LEU A 41 9.26 -13.81 -3.44
N ALA A 42 10.49 -14.30 -3.62
CA ALA A 42 10.77 -15.61 -4.22
C ALA A 42 10.13 -16.73 -3.37
N ALA A 43 10.33 -16.70 -2.05
CA ALA A 43 9.73 -17.67 -1.14
C ALA A 43 8.18 -17.63 -1.20
N PHE A 44 7.59 -16.44 -1.28
CA PHE A 44 6.14 -16.30 -1.47
C PHE A 44 5.67 -16.94 -2.77
N ASN A 45 6.32 -16.65 -3.88
CA ASN A 45 5.97 -17.20 -5.19
C ASN A 45 6.08 -18.72 -5.23
N ASP A 46 7.11 -19.30 -4.59
CA ASP A 46 7.34 -20.73 -4.54
C ASP A 46 6.19 -21.51 -3.90
N PHE A 47 5.62 -21.00 -2.79
CA PHE A 47 4.51 -21.69 -2.14
C PHE A 47 3.14 -21.26 -2.70
N ALA A 48 2.97 -19.99 -3.06
CA ALA A 48 1.70 -19.45 -3.53
C ALA A 48 1.32 -19.99 -4.92
N SER A 49 2.30 -20.16 -5.83
CA SER A 49 2.07 -20.66 -7.18
C SER A 49 1.56 -22.10 -7.21
N VAL A 50 1.94 -22.89 -6.21
CA VAL A 50 1.59 -24.33 -6.13
C VAL A 50 0.55 -24.63 -5.05
N GLY A 51 0.00 -23.62 -4.42
CA GLY A 51 -1.02 -23.77 -3.37
C GLY A 51 -0.54 -24.48 -2.10
N LYS A 52 0.77 -24.45 -1.83
CA LYS A 52 1.35 -24.99 -0.59
C LYS A 52 1.16 -24.02 0.56
N PRO A 53 1.07 -24.52 1.81
CA PRO A 53 1.06 -23.65 2.97
C PRO A 53 2.37 -22.88 3.08
N PRO A 54 2.33 -21.61 3.53
CA PRO A 54 3.53 -20.81 3.69
C PRO A 54 4.51 -21.41 4.69
N PRO A 55 5.84 -21.36 4.45
CA PRO A 55 6.87 -21.80 5.39
C PRO A 55 6.82 -21.04 6.71
N ASP A 56 7.26 -21.67 7.81
CA ASP A 56 7.28 -21.01 9.13
C ASP A 56 8.18 -19.77 9.16
N ALA A 57 9.29 -19.79 8.44
CA ALA A 57 10.16 -18.62 8.30
C ALA A 57 9.44 -17.41 7.68
N TRP A 58 8.61 -17.63 6.64
CA TRP A 58 7.80 -16.60 6.03
C TRP A 58 6.71 -16.09 6.98
N ARG A 59 6.04 -16.99 7.69
CA ARG A 59 5.02 -16.64 8.71
C ARG A 59 5.64 -15.81 9.84
N SER A 60 6.85 -16.17 10.27
CA SER A 60 7.58 -15.44 11.32
C SER A 60 7.95 -14.04 10.83
N TRP A 61 8.47 -13.93 9.60
CA TRP A 61 8.79 -12.65 8.98
C TRP A 61 7.55 -11.75 8.86
N LEU A 62 6.40 -12.30 8.43
CA LEU A 62 5.15 -11.55 8.26
C LEU A 62 4.66 -10.94 9.58
N ARG A 63 5.02 -11.53 10.71
CA ARG A 63 4.62 -11.08 12.06
C ARG A 63 5.71 -10.31 12.80
N ASP A 64 6.86 -10.12 12.21
CA ASP A 64 7.96 -9.37 12.83
C ASP A 64 7.76 -7.86 12.65
N PRO A 65 7.42 -7.10 13.73
CA PRO A 65 7.20 -5.66 13.60
C PRO A 65 8.40 -4.87 13.09
N LYS A 66 9.62 -5.38 13.30
CA LYS A 66 10.83 -4.73 12.81
C LYS A 66 11.01 -4.96 11.32
N ALA A 67 10.80 -6.20 10.86
CA ALA A 67 10.90 -6.54 9.44
C ALA A 67 9.77 -5.90 8.62
N GLN A 68 8.63 -5.62 9.25
CA GLN A 68 7.48 -4.99 8.60
C GLN A 68 7.47 -3.46 8.72
N ALA A 69 8.35 -2.88 9.54
CA ALA A 69 8.34 -1.45 9.78
C ALA A 69 8.61 -0.65 8.51
N MET A 70 7.72 0.31 8.22
CA MET A 70 7.89 1.31 7.17
C MET A 70 7.56 2.70 7.69
N GLU A 71 8.36 3.68 7.29
CA GLU A 71 8.00 5.08 7.52
C GLU A 71 6.81 5.46 6.62
N PRO A 72 5.84 6.20 7.15
CA PRO A 72 4.75 6.69 6.34
C PRO A 72 5.26 7.77 5.38
N TRP A 73 4.61 7.89 4.22
CA TRP A 73 4.98 8.87 3.22
C TRP A 73 3.73 9.49 2.56
N LYS A 74 3.90 10.71 2.09
CA LYS A 74 2.86 11.47 1.39
C LYS A 74 2.82 11.04 -0.07
N ALA A 75 1.73 10.40 -0.48
CA ALA A 75 1.49 9.99 -1.86
C ALA A 75 0.94 11.14 -2.70
N PHE A 76 -0.04 11.85 -2.16
CA PHE A 76 -0.69 13.03 -2.73
C PHE A 76 -0.96 14.05 -1.61
N ASP A 77 -1.41 15.24 -1.96
CA ASP A 77 -1.66 16.29 -0.95
C ASP A 77 -2.68 15.86 0.10
N ASN A 78 -3.60 14.98 -0.26
CA ASN A 78 -4.64 14.44 0.60
C ASN A 78 -4.50 12.95 0.87
N VAL A 79 -3.40 12.28 0.48
CA VAL A 79 -3.25 10.84 0.64
C VAL A 79 -1.90 10.48 1.21
N HIS A 80 -1.91 9.64 2.24
CA HIS A 80 -0.71 9.13 2.89
C HIS A 80 -0.71 7.60 2.91
N TYR A 81 0.45 7.02 2.62
CA TYR A 81 0.74 5.63 2.93
C TYR A 81 1.01 5.52 4.43
N VAL A 82 0.27 4.65 5.10
CA VAL A 82 0.41 4.42 6.55
C VAL A 82 0.56 2.94 6.91
N GLY A 83 0.72 2.09 5.88
CA GLY A 83 0.85 0.65 5.99
C GLY A 83 2.21 0.17 6.51
N VAL A 84 2.46 -1.10 6.26
CA VAL A 84 3.70 -1.81 6.57
C VAL A 84 4.28 -2.46 5.31
N CYS A 85 5.41 -3.13 5.43
CA CYS A 85 6.12 -3.71 4.30
C CYS A 85 5.26 -4.61 3.41
N TRP A 86 4.54 -5.56 4.00
CA TRP A 86 3.72 -6.52 3.24
C TRP A 86 2.40 -5.94 2.78
N VAL A 87 1.70 -5.24 3.66
CA VAL A 87 0.33 -4.76 3.43
C VAL A 87 0.25 -3.25 3.47
N SER A 88 -0.37 -2.68 2.45
CA SER A 88 -0.65 -1.26 2.40
C SER A 88 -1.86 -0.91 3.28
N ALA A 89 -1.81 0.28 3.86
CA ALA A 89 -2.97 1.00 4.35
C ALA A 89 -2.88 2.45 3.88
N TRP A 90 -4.00 3.02 3.48
CA TRP A 90 -4.05 4.36 2.91
C TRP A 90 -4.95 5.27 3.74
N ALA A 91 -4.43 6.42 4.12
CA ALA A 91 -5.22 7.45 4.80
C ALA A 91 -5.52 8.59 3.83
N ILE A 92 -6.81 8.80 3.55
CA ILE A 92 -7.30 9.84 2.64
C ILE A 92 -7.94 10.95 3.46
N GLN A 93 -7.31 12.11 3.48
CA GLN A 93 -7.80 13.30 4.17
C GLN A 93 -8.86 14.00 3.33
N THR A 94 -9.91 14.45 3.98
CA THR A 94 -10.99 15.23 3.40
C THR A 94 -11.30 16.45 4.27
N ASN A 95 -12.19 17.35 3.84
CA ASN A 95 -12.55 18.51 4.64
C ASN A 95 -13.28 18.14 5.95
N ASP A 96 -13.92 16.97 6.03
CA ASP A 96 -14.76 16.56 7.17
C ASP A 96 -14.17 15.38 7.96
N GLY A 97 -12.93 15.01 7.69
CA GLY A 97 -12.23 13.92 8.37
C GLY A 97 -11.46 13.01 7.42
N VAL A 98 -11.15 11.81 7.87
CA VAL A 98 -10.27 10.86 7.19
C VAL A 98 -11.02 9.58 6.86
N VAL A 99 -10.75 9.05 5.67
CA VAL A 99 -11.09 7.69 5.28
C VAL A 99 -9.81 6.86 5.30
N LEU A 100 -9.83 5.76 6.05
CA LEU A 100 -8.75 4.78 6.07
C LEU A 100 -9.13 3.60 5.17
N ILE A 101 -8.21 3.08 4.39
CA ILE A 101 -8.39 1.84 3.63
C ILE A 101 -7.51 0.76 4.24
N ASP A 102 -8.15 -0.36 4.63
CA ASP A 102 -7.63 -1.51 5.35
C ASP A 102 -7.10 -1.22 6.77
N THR A 103 -7.00 -2.28 7.58
CA THR A 103 -6.68 -2.19 9.01
C THR A 103 -5.34 -2.81 9.38
N LEU A 104 -4.67 -3.44 8.42
CA LEU A 104 -3.56 -4.36 8.68
C LEU A 104 -4.00 -5.54 9.57
N HIS A 105 -3.06 -6.12 10.29
CA HIS A 105 -3.28 -7.21 11.24
C HIS A 105 -2.36 -7.07 12.46
N GLU A 106 -2.65 -7.79 13.53
CA GLU A 106 -1.74 -7.85 14.67
C GLU A 106 -0.45 -8.64 14.31
N PRO A 107 0.73 -8.10 14.68
CA PRO A 107 0.96 -7.03 15.67
C PRO A 107 1.13 -5.62 15.07
N HIS A 108 0.75 -5.36 13.82
CA HIS A 108 1.10 -4.15 13.07
C HIS A 108 0.12 -2.97 13.25
N VAL A 109 -0.97 -3.15 13.97
CA VAL A 109 -1.93 -2.05 14.22
C VAL A 109 -1.29 -0.90 14.99
N ASP A 110 -0.35 -1.19 15.91
CA ASP A 110 0.39 -0.12 16.61
C ASP A 110 1.27 0.69 15.66
N GLN A 111 1.86 0.04 14.65
CA GLN A 111 2.60 0.72 13.60
C GLN A 111 1.70 1.60 12.74
N LEU A 112 0.49 1.10 12.39
CA LEU A 112 -0.52 1.89 11.67
C LEU A 112 -0.87 3.16 12.47
N VAL A 113 -1.16 3.02 13.76
CA VAL A 113 -1.48 4.15 14.64
C VAL A 113 -0.31 5.13 14.75
N ALA A 114 0.91 4.63 14.90
CA ALA A 114 2.10 5.45 14.95
C ALA A 114 2.33 6.20 13.62
N ASN A 115 2.10 5.54 12.48
CA ASN A 115 2.24 6.13 11.16
C ASN A 115 1.19 7.23 10.92
N LEU A 116 -0.07 7.02 11.33
CA LEU A 116 -1.11 8.05 11.29
C LEU A 116 -0.68 9.30 12.09
N GLY A 117 -0.16 9.11 13.30
CA GLY A 117 0.36 10.21 14.13
C GLY A 117 1.53 10.96 13.48
N LYS A 118 2.46 10.24 12.84
CA LYS A 118 3.62 10.85 12.14
C LYS A 118 3.20 11.74 10.96
N VAL A 119 2.09 11.45 10.31
CA VAL A 119 1.55 12.29 9.22
C VAL A 119 0.50 13.28 9.69
N GLY A 120 0.38 13.48 11.01
CA GLY A 120 -0.49 14.51 11.62
C GLY A 120 -1.98 14.16 11.60
N ILE A 121 -2.35 12.88 11.47
CA ILE A 121 -3.74 12.43 11.51
C ILE A 121 -4.08 11.97 12.92
N ASN A 122 -5.09 12.60 13.52
CA ASN A 122 -5.64 12.16 14.81
C ASN A 122 -6.64 11.03 14.59
N LEU A 123 -6.66 10.06 15.49
CA LEU A 123 -7.58 8.92 15.41
C LEU A 123 -9.06 9.35 15.44
N SER A 124 -9.40 10.45 16.12
CA SER A 124 -10.74 11.04 16.16
C SER A 124 -11.24 11.57 14.81
N ASP A 125 -10.31 11.83 13.88
CA ASP A 125 -10.63 12.35 12.54
C ASP A 125 -11.06 11.24 11.59
N ILE A 126 -10.78 9.98 11.92
CA ILE A 126 -11.18 8.82 11.10
C ILE A 126 -12.70 8.63 11.18
N LYS A 127 -13.38 8.76 10.05
CA LYS A 127 -14.84 8.62 9.93
C LYS A 127 -15.26 7.30 9.29
N TYR A 128 -14.44 6.78 8.38
CA TYR A 128 -14.68 5.51 7.71
C TYR A 128 -13.40 4.69 7.65
N VAL A 129 -13.56 3.38 7.78
CA VAL A 129 -12.54 2.38 7.50
C VAL A 129 -13.10 1.47 6.40
N LEU A 130 -12.61 1.63 5.19
CA LEU A 130 -13.03 0.84 4.03
C LEU A 130 -12.14 -0.40 3.96
N MET A 131 -12.72 -1.57 4.12
CA MET A 131 -11.99 -2.83 4.12
C MET A 131 -12.18 -3.52 2.78
N THR A 132 -11.08 -3.97 2.17
CA THR A 132 -11.09 -4.42 0.78
C THR A 132 -11.57 -5.85 0.61
N HIS A 133 -11.17 -6.78 1.48
CA HIS A 133 -11.56 -8.19 1.45
C HIS A 133 -11.26 -8.91 2.77
N GLY A 134 -11.79 -10.11 2.94
CA GLY A 134 -11.81 -10.84 4.22
C GLY A 134 -10.52 -11.52 4.65
N HIS A 135 -9.36 -11.24 4.06
CA HIS A 135 -8.09 -11.81 4.51
C HIS A 135 -7.57 -11.11 5.77
N PHE A 136 -6.93 -11.89 6.63
CA PHE A 136 -6.45 -11.43 7.95
C PHE A 136 -5.52 -10.23 7.88
N ASP A 137 -4.68 -10.13 6.87
CA ASP A 137 -3.70 -9.06 6.69
C ASP A 137 -4.32 -7.72 6.28
N HIS A 138 -5.58 -7.71 5.83
CA HIS A 138 -6.35 -6.51 5.50
C HIS A 138 -7.33 -6.10 6.59
N VAL A 139 -7.92 -7.08 7.30
CA VAL A 139 -8.99 -6.81 8.27
C VAL A 139 -8.72 -7.31 9.69
N GLY A 140 -7.61 -8.03 9.90
CA GLY A 140 -7.28 -8.63 11.19
C GLY A 140 -6.99 -7.63 12.31
N GLY A 141 -6.71 -6.38 11.98
CA GLY A 141 -6.55 -5.28 12.94
C GLY A 141 -7.85 -4.61 13.34
N ALA A 142 -8.99 -4.97 12.74
CA ALA A 142 -10.26 -4.27 12.91
C ALA A 142 -10.72 -4.19 14.37
N ILE A 143 -10.54 -5.24 15.18
CA ILE A 143 -10.93 -5.23 16.61
C ILE A 143 -10.18 -4.14 17.37
N LYS A 144 -8.85 -4.12 17.28
CA LYS A 144 -8.03 -3.14 17.99
C LYS A 144 -8.28 -1.73 17.47
N LEU A 145 -8.36 -1.58 16.16
CA LEU A 145 -8.63 -0.28 15.55
C LEU A 145 -10.02 0.24 15.95
N LYS A 146 -11.07 -0.60 15.99
CA LYS A 146 -12.42 -0.18 16.41
C LYS A 146 -12.47 0.32 17.85
N GLN A 147 -11.62 -0.22 18.74
CA GLN A 147 -11.51 0.28 20.11
C GLN A 147 -10.91 1.70 20.15
N LEU A 148 -9.98 2.00 19.24
CA LEU A 148 -9.28 3.28 19.16
C LEU A 148 -10.08 4.36 18.40
N VAL A 149 -10.87 3.95 17.42
CA VAL A 149 -11.69 4.83 16.55
C VAL A 149 -13.17 4.43 16.62
N SER A 150 -13.72 4.33 17.83
CA SER A 150 -15.06 3.78 18.10
C SER A 150 -16.19 4.42 17.30
N ASN A 151 -16.06 5.70 16.92
CA ASN A 151 -17.05 6.43 16.13
C ASN A 151 -16.91 6.23 14.61
N ALA A 152 -15.82 5.60 14.14
CA ALA A 152 -15.65 5.30 12.71
C ALA A 152 -16.58 4.16 12.29
N LYS A 153 -17.06 4.24 11.06
CA LYS A 153 -17.84 3.19 10.40
C LYS A 153 -16.90 2.26 9.63
N PHE A 154 -17.00 0.97 9.91
CA PHE A 154 -16.23 -0.06 9.21
C PHE A 154 -17.10 -0.64 8.08
N VAL A 155 -16.57 -0.63 6.88
CA VAL A 155 -17.35 -0.84 5.66
C VAL A 155 -16.79 -1.98 4.84
N MET A 156 -17.63 -2.93 4.45
CA MET A 156 -17.33 -4.00 3.48
C MET A 156 -18.61 -4.36 2.69
N THR A 157 -18.42 -5.14 1.63
CA THR A 157 -19.55 -5.83 0.99
C THR A 157 -20.11 -6.91 1.93
N GLN A 158 -21.34 -7.36 1.73
CA GLN A 158 -21.89 -8.45 2.53
C GLN A 158 -21.01 -9.71 2.43
N THR A 159 -20.65 -10.11 1.20
CA THR A 159 -19.77 -11.26 0.98
C THR A 159 -18.42 -11.09 1.66
N GLY A 160 -17.86 -9.87 1.65
CA GLY A 160 -16.60 -9.57 2.36
C GLY A 160 -16.71 -9.74 3.87
N TRP A 161 -17.82 -9.29 4.49
CA TRP A 161 -18.10 -9.53 5.90
C TRP A 161 -18.20 -11.02 6.23
N ASP A 162 -18.94 -11.76 5.42
CA ASP A 162 -19.15 -13.20 5.61
C ASP A 162 -17.82 -13.96 5.51
N GLU A 163 -16.98 -13.63 4.52
CA GLU A 163 -15.63 -14.18 4.37
C GLU A 163 -14.71 -13.85 5.55
N ALA A 164 -14.71 -12.60 6.02
CA ALA A 164 -13.90 -12.19 7.14
C ALA A 164 -14.28 -12.94 8.43
N MET A 165 -15.58 -13.08 8.69
CA MET A 165 -16.09 -13.82 9.85
C MET A 165 -15.73 -15.31 9.77
N GLU A 166 -15.91 -15.94 8.60
CA GLU A 166 -15.56 -17.37 8.40
C GLU A 166 -14.06 -17.59 8.49
N SER A 167 -13.24 -16.70 7.90
CA SER A 167 -11.78 -16.76 7.97
C SER A 167 -11.28 -16.60 9.40
N ALA A 168 -11.84 -15.67 10.17
CA ALA A 168 -11.51 -15.48 11.57
C ALA A 168 -11.83 -16.76 12.39
N LYS A 169 -13.05 -17.31 12.23
CA LYS A 169 -13.47 -18.54 12.87
C LYS A 169 -12.56 -19.72 12.51
N SER A 170 -12.24 -19.88 11.24
CA SER A 170 -11.34 -20.96 10.76
C SER A 170 -9.91 -20.81 11.29
N SER A 171 -9.50 -19.62 11.69
CA SER A 171 -8.17 -19.33 12.25
C SER A 171 -8.02 -19.73 13.72
N GLU A 172 -9.10 -19.96 14.47
CA GLU A 172 -9.09 -20.19 15.94
C GLU A 172 -8.15 -21.31 16.39
N SER A 173 -8.01 -22.35 15.55
CA SER A 173 -7.14 -23.50 15.81
C SER A 173 -5.72 -23.34 15.22
N THR A 174 -5.39 -22.18 14.67
CA THR A 174 -4.10 -21.94 14.01
C THR A 174 -3.19 -21.02 14.85
N PRO A 175 -1.86 -21.06 14.62
CA PRO A 175 -0.94 -20.09 15.23
C PRO A 175 -1.19 -18.62 14.79
N LEU A 176 -1.93 -18.42 13.72
CA LEU A 176 -2.32 -17.11 13.17
C LEU A 176 -3.77 -16.76 13.50
N ARG A 177 -4.27 -17.22 14.64
CA ARG A 177 -5.66 -16.90 15.02
C ARG A 177 -5.85 -15.39 15.16
N TRP A 178 -6.97 -14.95 14.66
CA TRP A 178 -7.43 -13.57 14.73
C TRP A 178 -8.95 -13.54 14.89
N SER A 179 -9.50 -12.39 15.16
CA SER A 179 -10.94 -12.22 15.35
C SER A 179 -11.42 -11.01 14.59
N MET A 180 -12.70 -11.01 14.20
CA MET A 180 -13.34 -9.92 13.47
C MET A 180 -14.33 -9.18 14.37
N ILE A 181 -14.52 -7.89 14.12
CA ILE A 181 -15.62 -7.11 14.72
C ILE A 181 -16.95 -7.64 14.18
N PRO A 182 -18.06 -7.46 14.91
CA PRO A 182 -19.39 -7.65 14.34
C PRO A 182 -19.58 -6.78 13.10
N GLN A 183 -20.40 -7.28 12.15
CA GLN A 183 -20.74 -6.54 10.95
C GLN A 183 -21.25 -5.12 11.30
N ASP A 184 -20.66 -4.10 10.65
CA ASP A 184 -21.04 -2.70 10.85
C ASP A 184 -21.78 -2.20 9.59
N VAL A 185 -21.12 -1.61 8.62
CA VAL A 185 -21.78 -1.08 7.42
C VAL A 185 -21.58 -2.02 6.22
N VAL A 186 -22.69 -2.36 5.59
CA VAL A 186 -22.69 -3.12 4.33
C VAL A 186 -22.86 -2.17 3.16
N VAL A 187 -22.02 -2.35 2.15
CA VAL A 187 -22.11 -1.67 0.85
C VAL A 187 -22.19 -2.69 -0.28
N LYS A 188 -22.62 -2.24 -1.43
CA LYS A 188 -22.71 -3.03 -2.65
C LYS A 188 -22.11 -2.29 -3.84
N ASP A 189 -21.98 -2.98 -4.93
CA ASP A 189 -21.54 -2.42 -6.20
C ASP A 189 -22.31 -1.16 -6.59
N GLY A 190 -21.58 -0.11 -6.95
CA GLY A 190 -22.12 1.18 -7.35
C GLY A 190 -22.50 2.13 -6.20
N ASP A 191 -22.42 1.68 -4.94
CA ASP A 191 -22.61 2.59 -3.80
C ASP A 191 -21.50 3.64 -3.77
N VAL A 192 -21.81 4.81 -3.18
CA VAL A 192 -20.87 5.92 -3.03
C VAL A 192 -20.91 6.47 -1.62
N ILE A 193 -19.78 6.39 -0.93
CA ILE A 193 -19.57 7.04 0.37
C ILE A 193 -19.03 8.45 0.11
N ARG A 194 -19.69 9.47 0.68
CA ARG A 194 -19.27 10.86 0.54
C ARG A 194 -18.76 11.40 1.86
N LEU A 195 -17.60 12.05 1.83
CA LEU A 195 -17.02 12.73 2.99
C LEU A 195 -16.19 13.92 2.53
N GLY A 196 -16.47 15.09 3.07
CA GLY A 196 -15.63 16.30 2.97
C GLY A 196 -15.20 16.69 1.54
N GLY A 197 -16.13 16.59 0.57
CA GLY A 197 -15.88 16.93 -0.84
C GLY A 197 -15.24 15.81 -1.66
N ASN A 198 -14.95 14.64 -1.08
CA ASN A 198 -14.51 13.46 -1.82
C ASN A 198 -15.64 12.41 -1.91
N SER A 199 -15.59 11.58 -2.94
CA SER A 199 -16.56 10.51 -3.21
C SER A 199 -15.83 9.18 -3.40
N PHE A 200 -16.13 8.24 -2.52
CA PHE A 200 -15.55 6.90 -2.53
C PHE A 200 -16.53 5.94 -3.19
N GLY A 201 -16.29 5.62 -4.47
CA GLY A 201 -17.11 4.69 -5.22
C GLY A 201 -16.74 3.25 -4.91
N VAL A 202 -17.74 2.44 -4.63
CA VAL A 202 -17.59 1.02 -4.32
C VAL A 202 -17.72 0.20 -5.60
N LEU A 203 -16.77 -0.68 -5.85
CA LEU A 203 -16.76 -1.62 -6.96
C LEU A 203 -16.59 -3.03 -6.40
N GLU A 204 -17.57 -3.89 -6.59
CA GLU A 204 -17.33 -5.31 -6.36
C GLU A 204 -16.41 -5.84 -7.46
N THR A 205 -15.28 -6.36 -7.07
CA THR A 205 -14.24 -6.92 -7.95
C THR A 205 -13.88 -8.33 -7.49
N PRO A 206 -14.85 -9.27 -7.53
CA PRO A 206 -14.63 -10.64 -7.08
C PRO A 206 -13.54 -11.32 -7.88
N GLY A 207 -12.81 -12.23 -7.22
CA GLY A 207 -11.78 -13.00 -7.89
C GLY A 207 -10.69 -13.42 -6.93
N HIS A 208 -9.87 -12.49 -6.43
CA HIS A 208 -8.92 -12.80 -5.37
C HIS A 208 -9.63 -13.49 -4.19
N THR A 209 -10.68 -12.86 -3.69
CA THR A 209 -11.75 -13.53 -2.93
C THR A 209 -13.11 -13.19 -3.56
N PRO A 210 -14.17 -13.98 -3.31
CA PRO A 210 -15.52 -13.65 -3.77
C PRO A 210 -16.04 -12.30 -3.26
N GLY A 211 -15.65 -11.89 -2.04
CA GLY A 211 -16.09 -10.65 -1.40
C GLY A 211 -15.20 -9.43 -1.64
N THR A 212 -14.22 -9.54 -2.53
CA THR A 212 -13.30 -8.44 -2.82
C THR A 212 -14.03 -7.21 -3.35
N ALA A 213 -13.75 -6.05 -2.75
CA ALA A 213 -14.16 -4.73 -3.21
C ALA A 213 -12.95 -3.85 -3.53
N SER A 214 -13.12 -2.99 -4.51
CA SER A 214 -12.20 -1.92 -4.86
C SER A 214 -12.86 -0.57 -4.63
N TYR A 215 -12.06 0.45 -4.31
CA TYR A 215 -12.57 1.78 -3.98
C TYR A 215 -11.94 2.83 -4.88
N THR A 216 -12.77 3.61 -5.59
CA THR A 216 -12.32 4.77 -6.35
C THR A 216 -12.50 6.05 -5.56
N PHE A 217 -11.59 7.00 -5.69
CA PHE A 217 -11.65 8.30 -5.02
C PHE A 217 -10.75 9.31 -5.72
N ASP A 218 -10.87 10.60 -5.35
CA ASP A 218 -10.06 11.65 -5.93
C ASP A 218 -8.82 11.94 -5.07
N VAL A 219 -7.67 12.10 -5.73
CA VAL A 219 -6.40 12.49 -5.14
C VAL A 219 -5.93 13.82 -5.70
N LYS A 220 -5.28 14.65 -4.86
CA LYS A 220 -4.88 16.02 -5.21
C LYS A 220 -3.35 16.14 -5.27
N ASP A 221 -2.85 16.81 -6.30
CA ASP A 221 -1.43 17.14 -6.46
C ASP A 221 -1.31 18.59 -6.93
N GLY A 222 -1.07 19.52 -6.02
CA GLY A 222 -1.15 20.94 -6.26
C GLY A 222 -2.54 21.38 -6.72
N THR A 223 -2.62 21.90 -7.92
CA THR A 223 -3.91 22.32 -8.55
C THR A 223 -4.59 21.18 -9.33
N SER A 224 -3.93 20.04 -9.50
CA SER A 224 -4.45 18.91 -10.25
C SER A 224 -5.22 17.94 -9.36
N THR A 225 -6.25 17.33 -9.94
CA THR A 225 -7.00 16.25 -9.29
C THR A 225 -7.00 15.05 -10.23
N TYR A 226 -6.70 13.88 -9.68
CA TYR A 226 -6.66 12.62 -10.41
C TYR A 226 -7.64 11.63 -9.80
N ARG A 227 -8.19 10.75 -10.63
CA ARG A 227 -9.01 9.64 -10.18
C ARG A 227 -8.12 8.46 -9.80
N ALA A 228 -8.16 8.10 -8.52
CA ALA A 228 -7.44 6.95 -7.99
C ALA A 228 -8.37 5.75 -7.77
N ILE A 229 -7.78 4.58 -7.71
CA ILE A 229 -8.41 3.35 -7.24
C ILE A 229 -7.48 2.61 -6.27
N THR A 230 -8.05 2.02 -5.22
CA THR A 230 -7.44 0.91 -4.50
C THR A 230 -8.12 -0.37 -4.93
N VAL A 231 -7.38 -1.25 -5.61
CA VAL A 231 -7.89 -2.57 -6.01
C VAL A 231 -7.73 -3.53 -4.84
N GLY A 232 -8.82 -4.16 -4.44
CA GLY A 232 -8.90 -4.91 -3.19
C GLY A 232 -8.04 -6.17 -3.13
N GLY A 233 -7.78 -6.84 -4.23
CA GLY A 233 -6.91 -8.01 -4.27
C GLY A 233 -6.55 -8.41 -5.70
N LEU A 234 -5.26 -8.63 -5.93
CA LEU A 234 -4.68 -8.90 -7.25
C LEU A 234 -4.02 -10.29 -7.35
N GLY A 235 -3.87 -11.01 -6.23
CA GLY A 235 -3.22 -12.31 -6.20
C GLY A 235 -4.14 -13.46 -6.64
N LEU A 236 -3.56 -14.44 -7.32
CA LEU A 236 -4.23 -15.70 -7.68
C LEU A 236 -4.10 -16.79 -6.59
N ASN A 237 -3.42 -16.50 -5.50
CA ASN A 237 -3.08 -17.44 -4.42
C ASN A 237 -4.31 -17.91 -3.59
N ALA A 238 -5.40 -17.15 -3.61
CA ALA A 238 -6.63 -17.49 -2.89
C ALA A 238 -7.70 -18.15 -3.78
N ILE A 239 -7.41 -18.35 -5.07
CA ILE A 239 -8.34 -18.95 -6.04
C ILE A 239 -8.46 -20.46 -5.80
N LYS A 240 -9.71 -20.94 -5.75
CA LYS A 240 -10.08 -22.33 -5.44
C LYS A 240 -10.66 -23.10 -6.62
N ASN A 241 -11.21 -22.42 -7.63
CA ASN A 241 -11.90 -23.04 -8.76
C ASN A 241 -12.00 -22.13 -9.99
N SER A 242 -12.38 -22.70 -11.12
CA SER A 242 -12.50 -22.01 -12.41
C SER A 242 -13.50 -20.85 -12.37
N LYS A 243 -14.63 -20.98 -11.69
CA LYS A 243 -15.64 -19.91 -11.58
C LYS A 243 -15.08 -18.66 -10.89
N GLN A 244 -14.23 -18.84 -9.88
CA GLN A 244 -13.57 -17.73 -9.20
C GLN A 244 -12.54 -17.05 -10.11
N VAL A 245 -11.81 -17.82 -10.94
CA VAL A 245 -10.91 -17.26 -11.96
C VAL A 245 -11.68 -16.45 -13.00
N GLU A 246 -12.82 -16.97 -13.48
CA GLU A 246 -13.68 -16.26 -14.44
C GLU A 246 -14.18 -14.92 -13.86
N GLY A 247 -14.58 -14.91 -12.59
CA GLY A 247 -14.90 -13.68 -11.85
C GLY A 247 -13.74 -12.70 -11.78
N PHE A 248 -12.52 -13.21 -11.54
CA PHE A 248 -11.31 -12.39 -11.51
C PHE A 248 -11.02 -11.75 -12.87
N ILE A 249 -11.12 -12.52 -13.97
CA ILE A 249 -10.93 -12.01 -15.33
C ILE A 249 -11.98 -10.90 -15.63
N ALA A 250 -13.23 -11.13 -15.30
CA ALA A 250 -14.29 -10.13 -15.49
C ALA A 250 -14.02 -8.84 -14.68
N SER A 251 -13.50 -8.96 -13.46
CA SER A 251 -13.09 -7.83 -12.64
C SER A 251 -11.93 -7.05 -13.27
N LEU A 252 -10.90 -7.74 -13.81
CA LEU A 252 -9.79 -7.10 -14.51
C LEU A 252 -10.24 -6.36 -15.77
N ASP A 253 -11.16 -6.95 -16.54
CA ASP A 253 -11.74 -6.30 -17.74
C ASP A 253 -12.53 -5.04 -17.35
N ARG A 254 -13.31 -5.08 -16.26
CA ARG A 254 -14.00 -3.92 -15.69
C ARG A 254 -13.04 -2.81 -15.25
N LEU A 255 -11.97 -3.16 -14.53
CA LEU A 255 -10.94 -2.21 -14.09
C LEU A 255 -10.22 -1.57 -15.28
N SER A 256 -9.91 -2.35 -16.32
CA SER A 256 -9.33 -1.84 -17.56
C SER A 256 -10.28 -0.87 -18.27
N GLY A 257 -11.59 -1.14 -18.22
CA GLY A 257 -12.61 -0.23 -18.72
C GLY A 257 -12.62 1.12 -18.00
N LEU A 258 -12.46 1.12 -16.67
CA LEU A 258 -12.37 2.35 -15.87
C LEU A 258 -11.11 3.16 -16.17
N ALA A 259 -9.97 2.50 -16.36
CA ALA A 259 -8.72 3.17 -16.74
C ALA A 259 -8.76 3.81 -18.13
N LYS A 260 -9.65 3.33 -19.01
CA LYS A 260 -9.84 3.83 -20.39
C LYS A 260 -11.02 4.78 -20.57
N GLN A 261 -11.72 5.14 -19.49
CA GLN A 261 -12.88 6.05 -19.61
C GLN A 261 -12.47 7.43 -20.17
N PRO A 262 -13.18 7.98 -21.17
CA PRO A 262 -12.77 9.24 -21.82
C PRO A 262 -12.80 10.46 -20.89
N ASN A 263 -13.77 10.53 -19.98
CA ASN A 263 -14.03 11.74 -19.20
C ASN A 263 -13.45 11.73 -17.77
N GLN A 264 -13.27 10.57 -17.18
CA GLN A 264 -12.72 10.40 -15.82
C GLN A 264 -11.94 9.08 -15.71
N PRO A 265 -10.84 8.94 -16.45
CA PRO A 265 -10.04 7.72 -16.37
C PRO A 265 -9.46 7.55 -14.96
N VAL A 266 -9.39 6.32 -14.51
CA VAL A 266 -8.55 5.98 -13.35
C VAL A 266 -7.10 6.03 -13.82
N THR A 267 -6.33 6.95 -13.25
CA THR A 267 -4.92 7.20 -13.62
C THR A 267 -3.95 6.91 -12.50
N VAL A 268 -4.46 6.57 -11.32
CA VAL A 268 -3.66 6.27 -10.12
C VAL A 268 -4.14 4.96 -9.51
N HIS A 269 -3.22 4.00 -9.36
CA HIS A 269 -3.48 2.74 -8.66
C HIS A 269 -2.72 2.71 -7.35
N LEU A 270 -3.42 2.83 -6.22
CA LEU A 270 -2.89 2.67 -4.87
C LEU A 270 -3.19 1.25 -4.40
N THR A 271 -2.21 0.37 -4.55
CA THR A 271 -2.38 -1.07 -4.31
C THR A 271 -2.51 -1.42 -2.83
N THR A 272 -3.11 -2.57 -2.52
CA THR A 272 -3.19 -3.17 -1.18
C THR A 272 -1.90 -3.88 -0.75
N HIS A 273 -0.99 -4.15 -1.70
CA HIS A 273 0.35 -4.67 -1.43
C HIS A 273 1.38 -3.91 -2.26
N GLY A 274 2.21 -3.10 -1.60
CA GLY A 274 3.15 -2.19 -2.26
C GLY A 274 4.11 -2.84 -3.24
N PHE A 275 4.48 -4.09 -3.02
CA PHE A 275 5.36 -4.85 -3.91
C PHE A 275 4.72 -5.27 -5.24
N SER A 276 3.39 -5.25 -5.34
CA SER A 276 2.68 -5.75 -6.54
C SER A 276 2.86 -4.86 -7.77
N ASN A 277 3.24 -3.60 -7.59
CA ASN A 277 3.47 -2.63 -8.68
C ASN A 277 4.63 -1.67 -8.39
N GLY A 278 5.57 -2.04 -7.53
CA GLY A 278 6.71 -1.20 -7.18
C GLY A 278 6.37 0.06 -6.39
N MET A 279 5.19 0.11 -5.76
CA MET A 279 4.69 1.28 -5.01
C MET A 279 5.63 1.67 -3.88
N THR A 280 6.26 0.70 -3.23
CA THR A 280 7.19 0.93 -2.12
C THR A 280 8.42 1.71 -2.59
N GLU A 281 8.95 1.34 -3.77
CA GLU A 281 10.08 2.03 -4.41
C GLU A 281 9.72 3.43 -4.86
N VAL A 282 8.51 3.60 -5.38
CA VAL A 282 7.98 4.92 -5.76
C VAL A 282 7.85 5.80 -4.52
N GLY A 283 7.25 5.29 -3.44
CA GLY A 283 7.12 6.01 -2.17
C GLY A 283 8.45 6.46 -1.59
N TYR A 284 9.49 5.63 -1.69
CA TYR A 284 10.85 5.98 -1.26
C TYR A 284 11.44 7.14 -2.08
N ARG A 285 11.16 7.22 -3.38
CA ARG A 285 11.70 8.24 -4.29
C ARG A 285 10.87 9.53 -4.34
N LEU A 286 9.59 9.44 -4.04
CA LEU A 286 8.64 10.55 -4.19
C LEU A 286 9.02 11.83 -3.44
N PRO A 287 9.60 11.79 -2.21
CA PRO A 287 10.05 13.00 -1.51
C PRO A 287 11.13 13.80 -2.25
N ALA A 288 11.88 13.18 -3.17
CA ALA A 288 12.91 13.84 -3.98
C ALA A 288 12.36 14.47 -5.27
N ARG A 289 11.04 14.37 -5.53
CA ARG A 289 10.36 14.95 -6.70
C ARG A 289 10.52 16.46 -6.69
N LYS A 290 10.92 17.03 -7.84
CA LYS A 290 11.05 18.47 -7.98
C LYS A 290 9.70 19.15 -8.22
N PRO A 291 9.55 20.43 -7.85
CA PRO A 291 8.36 21.19 -8.17
C PRO A 291 8.09 21.20 -9.68
N GLY A 292 6.84 20.89 -10.06
CA GLY A 292 6.40 20.83 -11.46
C GLY A 292 6.63 19.49 -12.18
N GLU A 293 7.35 18.55 -11.58
CA GLU A 293 7.42 17.18 -12.09
C GLU A 293 6.08 16.46 -11.82
N LEU A 294 5.65 15.62 -12.77
CA LEU A 294 4.47 14.78 -12.60
C LEU A 294 4.70 13.81 -11.43
N ASN A 295 3.67 13.60 -10.61
CA ASN A 295 3.71 12.57 -9.60
C ASN A 295 3.81 11.19 -10.27
N SER A 296 4.85 10.43 -9.95
CA SER A 296 5.11 9.12 -10.57
C SER A 296 4.06 8.05 -10.24
N LEU A 297 3.13 8.34 -9.31
CA LEU A 297 1.95 7.51 -9.06
C LEU A 297 0.83 7.74 -10.08
N VAL A 298 0.91 8.81 -10.87
CA VAL A 298 -0.01 9.06 -12.00
C VAL A 298 0.53 8.28 -13.20
N ASP A 299 0.16 7.00 -13.26
CA ASP A 299 0.69 6.04 -14.25
C ASP A 299 -0.44 5.17 -14.82
N PRO A 300 -1.28 5.72 -15.72
CA PRO A 300 -2.36 4.97 -16.33
C PRO A 300 -1.87 3.83 -17.23
N GLU A 301 -0.71 3.99 -17.87
CA GLU A 301 -0.13 2.97 -18.75
C GLU A 301 0.38 1.79 -17.93
N GLY A 302 1.17 2.03 -16.88
CA GLY A 302 1.64 0.97 -16.00
C GLY A 302 0.48 0.23 -15.29
N PHE A 303 -0.61 0.95 -14.94
CA PHE A 303 -1.79 0.28 -14.41
C PHE A 303 -2.45 -0.64 -15.44
N LEU A 304 -2.60 -0.21 -16.69
CA LEU A 304 -3.14 -1.05 -17.77
C LEU A 304 -2.25 -2.25 -18.09
N GLU A 305 -0.93 -2.08 -18.08
CA GLU A 305 0.04 -3.16 -18.26
C GLU A 305 -0.05 -4.19 -17.11
N GLN A 306 -0.18 -3.74 -15.87
CA GLN A 306 -0.39 -4.61 -14.72
C GLN A 306 -1.68 -5.43 -14.88
N LEU A 307 -2.80 -4.78 -15.23
CA LEU A 307 -4.08 -5.47 -15.45
C LEU A 307 -3.99 -6.51 -16.58
N ALA A 308 -3.31 -6.18 -17.67
CA ALA A 308 -3.10 -7.10 -18.80
C ALA A 308 -2.25 -8.32 -18.39
N SER A 309 -1.19 -8.10 -17.62
CA SER A 309 -0.34 -9.17 -17.09
C SER A 309 -1.11 -10.09 -16.15
N LEU A 310 -1.89 -9.53 -15.23
CA LEU A 310 -2.74 -10.30 -14.31
C LEU A 310 -3.79 -11.12 -15.08
N ARG A 311 -4.39 -10.54 -16.12
CA ARG A 311 -5.35 -11.22 -16.97
C ARG A 311 -4.74 -12.42 -17.67
N SER A 312 -3.54 -12.27 -18.24
CA SER A 312 -2.81 -13.38 -18.87
C SER A 312 -2.49 -14.50 -17.87
N GLY A 313 -2.06 -14.16 -16.65
CA GLY A 313 -1.86 -15.14 -15.57
C GLY A 313 -3.16 -15.83 -15.14
N ALA A 314 -4.27 -15.10 -15.11
CA ALA A 314 -5.57 -15.67 -14.78
C ALA A 314 -6.07 -16.63 -15.86
N GLU A 315 -5.85 -16.34 -17.14
CA GLU A 315 -6.19 -17.25 -18.25
C GLU A 315 -5.42 -18.58 -18.14
N GLN A 316 -4.12 -18.52 -17.82
CA GLN A 316 -3.32 -19.72 -17.57
C GLN A 316 -3.86 -20.51 -16.35
N ARG A 317 -4.21 -19.81 -15.28
CA ARG A 317 -4.79 -20.43 -14.09
C ARG A 317 -6.14 -21.08 -14.42
N LEU A 318 -6.98 -20.45 -15.25
CA LEU A 318 -8.27 -20.99 -15.67
C LEU A 318 -8.14 -22.35 -16.38
N GLU A 319 -7.15 -22.47 -17.24
CA GLU A 319 -6.86 -23.76 -17.90
C GLU A 319 -6.47 -24.85 -16.89
N ILE A 320 -5.67 -24.49 -15.88
CA ILE A 320 -5.25 -25.41 -14.82
C ILE A 320 -6.47 -25.89 -14.02
N GLU A 321 -7.34 -24.97 -13.58
CA GLU A 321 -8.52 -25.30 -12.78
C GLU A 321 -9.51 -26.16 -13.59
N ARG A 322 -9.74 -25.84 -14.87
CA ARG A 322 -10.61 -26.61 -15.75
C ARG A 322 -10.07 -28.03 -16.00
N LYS A 323 -8.77 -28.18 -16.24
CA LYS A 323 -8.12 -29.50 -16.40
C LYS A 323 -8.20 -30.33 -15.11
N ALA A 324 -8.21 -29.69 -13.95
CA ALA A 324 -8.34 -30.34 -12.65
C ALA A 324 -9.82 -30.63 -12.28
N GLY A 325 -10.80 -30.22 -13.08
CA GLY A 325 -12.23 -30.38 -12.82
C GLY A 325 -12.75 -29.50 -11.67
N ARG A 326 -12.09 -28.40 -11.42
CA ARG A 326 -12.43 -27.46 -10.33
C ARG A 326 -12.96 -26.13 -10.85
#